data_7346a3b173eb6fed26c43f02e632850e
#
_entry.id   7346a3b173eb6fed26c43f02e632850e
#
_cell.length_a   1.000
_cell.length_b   1.000
_cell.length_c   1.000
_cell.angle_alpha   90.00
_cell.angle_beta   90.00
_cell.angle_gamma   90.00
#
_symmetry.space_group_name_H-M   'P 1'
#
loop_
_entity.id
_entity.type
_entity.pdbx_description
1 polymer ?
#
loop_
_entity_poly.entity_id
_entity_poly.type
_entity_poly.pdbx_seq_one_letter_code
_entity_poly.pdbx_strand_id
1 'polypeptide(L)'
;MSGNNKDQTSTLQSVVDQASAAISSGIASLTGNPSDQREADTKRATADAEHDLSHTAVKAGPFTANASGGVAKDDPNRSAGSWNQTVGSAKEAVGNLVGAEGLRQEGIRQNEEGKGQEAEGQVKDLGKGLHDRVGGTIGGAVAGLTGNEAQRTEAQRQHDEGKARQRGVEADLQKQAEQEQAKRNEI
;
A
#
# COMPACT_ATOMS: atom_id res chain seq x y z
N MET A 1 31.69 -12.38 3.04
CA MET A 1 31.19 -11.13 3.66
C MET A 1 29.66 -11.19 3.62
N SER A 2 29.05 -11.61 4.71
CA SER A 2 27.59 -11.65 4.84
C SER A 2 27.11 -10.24 5.10
N GLY A 3 26.65 -9.54 4.05
CA GLY A 3 25.90 -8.31 4.19
C GLY A 3 24.56 -8.64 4.83
N ASN A 4 24.40 -8.33 6.09
CA ASN A 4 23.13 -8.34 6.79
C ASN A 4 22.22 -7.31 6.12
N ASN A 5 21.26 -7.76 5.31
CA ASN A 5 20.16 -6.94 4.82
C ASN A 5 19.23 -6.56 5.99
N LYS A 6 19.73 -5.76 6.93
CA LYS A 6 18.95 -5.24 8.06
C LYS A 6 18.21 -3.94 7.74
N ASP A 7 18.37 -3.41 6.52
CA ASP A 7 17.86 -2.07 6.17
C ASP A 7 16.55 -2.09 5.35
N GLN A 8 15.91 -3.25 5.20
CA GLN A 8 14.62 -3.30 4.52
C GLN A 8 13.49 -3.21 5.55
N THR A 9 12.83 -2.07 5.56
CA THR A 9 11.58 -1.87 6.30
C THR A 9 10.53 -2.89 5.83
N SER A 10 10.19 -3.85 6.67
CA SER A 10 9.26 -4.93 6.38
C SER A 10 8.15 -4.98 7.42
N THR A 11 6.90 -5.04 6.97
CA THR A 11 5.75 -5.22 7.88
C THR A 11 5.89 -6.48 8.74
N LEU A 12 6.48 -7.55 8.16
CA LEU A 12 6.73 -8.78 8.93
C LEU A 12 7.77 -8.55 10.02
N GLN A 13 8.84 -7.83 9.71
CA GLN A 13 9.87 -7.48 10.68
C GLN A 13 9.29 -6.63 11.81
N SER A 14 8.50 -5.60 11.49
CA SER A 14 7.87 -4.76 12.50
C SER A 14 6.92 -5.56 13.41
N VAL A 15 6.18 -6.53 12.87
CA VAL A 15 5.32 -7.41 13.68
C VAL A 15 6.16 -8.31 14.61
N VAL A 16 7.27 -8.84 14.11
CA VAL A 16 8.20 -9.64 14.95
C VAL A 16 8.82 -8.77 16.03
N ASP A 17 9.22 -7.55 15.70
CA ASP A 17 9.83 -6.63 16.65
C ASP A 17 8.81 -6.11 17.67
N GLN A 18 7.56 -5.86 17.29
CA GLN A 18 6.45 -5.56 18.21
C GLN A 18 6.18 -6.72 19.17
N ALA A 19 6.14 -7.95 18.66
CA ALA A 19 5.92 -9.13 19.48
C ALA A 19 7.08 -9.32 20.48
N SER A 20 8.32 -9.16 20.02
CA SER A 20 9.52 -9.27 20.88
C SER A 20 9.57 -8.13 21.92
N ALA A 21 9.19 -6.91 21.55
CA ALA A 21 9.07 -5.78 22.46
C ALA A 21 7.98 -6.00 23.52
N ALA A 22 6.84 -6.59 23.14
CA ALA A 22 5.76 -6.92 24.09
C ALA A 22 6.23 -7.96 25.13
N ILE A 23 6.95 -8.98 24.68
CA ILE A 23 7.53 -10.01 25.56
C ILE A 23 8.58 -9.37 26.50
N SER A 24 9.50 -8.57 25.95
CA SER A 24 10.53 -7.89 26.71
C SER A 24 9.94 -6.94 27.77
N SER A 25 8.87 -6.19 27.42
CA SER A 25 8.16 -5.32 28.38
C SER A 25 7.47 -6.12 29.48
N GLY A 26 6.88 -7.28 29.14
CA GLY A 26 6.27 -8.16 30.14
C GLY A 26 7.30 -8.67 31.14
N ILE A 27 8.48 -9.07 30.66
CA ILE A 27 9.59 -9.50 31.51
C ILE A 27 10.13 -8.32 32.34
N ALA A 28 10.35 -7.17 31.70
CA ALA A 28 10.85 -5.96 32.37
C ALA A 28 9.92 -5.45 33.48
N SER A 29 8.60 -5.55 33.28
CA SER A 29 7.62 -5.19 34.31
C SER A 29 7.61 -6.17 35.49
N LEU A 30 7.96 -7.43 35.25
CA LEU A 30 8.08 -8.46 36.32
C LEU A 30 9.41 -8.33 37.08
N THR A 31 10.49 -7.95 36.40
CA THR A 31 11.83 -7.83 36.99
C THR A 31 12.12 -6.46 37.59
N GLY A 32 11.32 -5.44 37.21
CA GLY A 32 11.52 -4.06 37.65
C GLY A 32 12.80 -3.41 37.14
N ASN A 33 13.43 -3.97 36.09
CA ASN A 33 14.69 -3.48 35.55
C ASN A 33 14.48 -2.32 34.55
N PRO A 34 14.93 -1.08 34.86
CA PRO A 34 14.74 0.08 33.99
C PRO A 34 15.46 -0.01 32.64
N SER A 35 16.54 -0.80 32.52
CA SER A 35 17.26 -0.97 31.27
C SER A 35 16.46 -1.79 30.28
N ASP A 36 15.80 -2.85 30.74
CA ASP A 36 14.96 -3.73 29.90
C ASP A 36 13.70 -2.99 29.42
N GLN A 37 13.16 -2.08 30.25
CA GLN A 37 12.05 -1.21 29.86
C GLN A 37 12.45 -0.26 28.71
N ARG A 38 13.60 0.40 28.83
CA ARG A 38 14.10 1.30 27.77
C ARG A 38 14.39 0.56 26.48
N GLU A 39 14.94 -0.64 26.55
CA GLU A 39 15.17 -1.47 25.36
C GLU A 39 13.86 -1.88 24.72
N ALA A 40 12.86 -2.28 25.50
CA ALA A 40 11.52 -2.60 25.00
C ALA A 40 10.82 -1.41 24.34
N ASP A 41 10.92 -0.21 24.94
CA ASP A 41 10.36 1.02 24.40
C ASP A 41 11.05 1.43 23.09
N THR A 42 12.38 1.28 23.03
CA THR A 42 13.14 1.55 21.80
C THR A 42 12.73 0.58 20.68
N LYS A 43 12.60 -0.71 21.00
CA LYS A 43 12.13 -1.72 20.01
C LYS A 43 10.73 -1.43 19.52
N ARG A 44 9.81 -1.00 20.40
CA ARG A 44 8.46 -0.60 20.00
C ARG A 44 8.48 0.61 19.07
N ALA A 45 9.19 1.67 19.45
CA ALA A 45 9.31 2.87 18.62
C ALA A 45 9.92 2.58 17.24
N THR A 46 10.91 1.68 17.17
CA THR A 46 11.50 1.25 15.91
C THR A 46 10.51 0.42 15.09
N ALA A 47 9.79 -0.51 15.72
CA ALA A 47 8.79 -1.32 15.05
C ALA A 47 7.61 -0.48 14.52
N ASP A 48 7.18 0.52 15.27
CA ASP A 48 6.12 1.45 14.86
C ASP A 48 6.60 2.30 13.67
N ALA A 49 7.84 2.82 13.71
CA ALA A 49 8.42 3.57 12.60
C ALA A 49 8.60 2.71 11.35
N GLU A 50 9.05 1.46 11.48
CA GLU A 50 9.14 0.52 10.37
C GLU A 50 7.78 0.15 9.82
N HIS A 51 6.78 -0.01 10.68
CA HIS A 51 5.40 -0.25 10.27
C HIS A 51 4.88 0.92 9.44
N ASP A 52 4.99 2.15 9.93
CA ASP A 52 4.53 3.35 9.23
C ASP A 52 5.27 3.53 7.89
N LEU A 53 6.59 3.38 7.86
CA LEU A 53 7.37 3.40 6.63
C LEU A 53 6.96 2.30 5.65
N SER A 54 6.66 1.09 6.16
CA SER A 54 6.22 -0.02 5.31
C SER A 54 4.85 0.23 4.67
N HIS A 55 4.03 1.09 5.25
CA HIS A 55 2.74 1.50 4.70
C HIS A 55 2.85 2.69 3.74
N THR A 56 4.00 3.36 3.69
CA THR A 56 4.21 4.49 2.79
C THR A 56 4.32 3.99 1.35
N ALA A 57 3.49 4.54 0.47
CA ALA A 57 3.55 4.31 -0.95
C ALA A 57 3.58 5.64 -1.70
N VAL A 58 4.41 5.72 -2.73
CA VAL A 58 4.51 6.87 -3.63
C VAL A 58 4.00 6.47 -5.00
N LYS A 59 3.07 7.26 -5.55
CA LYS A 59 2.56 7.06 -6.91
C LYS A 59 3.21 8.04 -7.87
N ALA A 60 3.68 7.52 -9.00
CA ALA A 60 4.22 8.30 -10.12
C ALA A 60 3.58 7.80 -11.42
N GLY A 61 2.51 8.48 -11.86
CA GLY A 61 1.71 8.03 -12.99
C GLY A 61 1.10 6.64 -12.74
N PRO A 62 1.31 5.67 -13.65
CA PRO A 62 0.77 4.31 -13.51
C PRO A 62 1.66 3.39 -12.65
N PHE A 63 2.56 3.93 -11.86
CA PHE A 63 3.47 3.15 -11.01
C PHE A 63 3.30 3.51 -9.55
N THR A 64 3.33 2.47 -8.72
CA THR A 64 3.37 2.58 -7.27
C THR A 64 4.67 2.00 -6.75
N ALA A 65 5.40 2.76 -5.92
CA ALA A 65 6.59 2.31 -5.23
C ALA A 65 6.36 2.35 -3.71
N ASN A 66 6.92 1.39 -2.99
CA ASN A 66 6.88 1.35 -1.52
C ASN A 66 8.27 1.53 -0.92
N ALA A 67 8.34 1.79 0.37
CA ALA A 67 9.58 2.01 1.10
C ALA A 67 10.50 0.77 1.15
N SER A 68 9.96 -0.44 0.95
CA SER A 68 10.75 -1.68 0.85
C SER A 68 11.41 -1.91 -0.51
N GLY A 69 11.32 -0.92 -1.44
CA GLY A 69 11.95 -0.98 -2.77
C GLY A 69 11.12 -1.71 -3.83
N GLY A 70 9.93 -2.20 -3.49
CA GLY A 70 9.01 -2.78 -4.47
C GLY A 70 8.42 -1.69 -5.37
N VAL A 71 8.42 -1.94 -6.68
CA VAL A 71 7.77 -1.10 -7.68
C VAL A 71 6.78 -1.94 -8.46
N ALA A 72 5.54 -1.49 -8.51
CA ALA A 72 4.50 -2.17 -9.26
C ALA A 72 3.85 -1.22 -10.26
N LYS A 73 3.47 -1.76 -11.41
CA LYS A 73 2.62 -1.06 -12.36
C LYS A 73 1.16 -1.30 -12.00
N ASP A 74 0.42 -0.21 -11.84
CA ASP A 74 -1.01 -0.24 -11.56
C ASP A 74 -1.80 -0.81 -12.75
N ASP A 75 -2.96 -1.40 -12.47
CA ASP A 75 -3.86 -1.85 -13.53
C ASP A 75 -4.31 -0.65 -14.40
N PRO A 76 -4.32 -0.78 -15.73
CA PRO A 76 -4.70 0.31 -16.63
C PRO A 76 -6.08 0.91 -16.32
N ASN A 77 -7.01 0.12 -15.79
CA ASN A 77 -8.34 0.59 -15.42
C ASN A 77 -8.31 1.66 -14.32
N ARG A 78 -7.30 1.64 -13.42
CA ARG A 78 -7.17 2.69 -12.40
C ARG A 78 -6.88 4.05 -13.01
N SER A 79 -5.91 4.14 -13.91
CA SER A 79 -5.58 5.41 -14.56
C SER A 79 -6.67 5.86 -15.54
N ALA A 80 -7.25 4.94 -16.31
CA ALA A 80 -8.34 5.25 -17.22
C ALA A 80 -9.61 5.68 -16.47
N GLY A 81 -9.94 5.01 -15.37
CA GLY A 81 -11.07 5.37 -14.50
C GLY A 81 -10.90 6.76 -13.89
N SER A 82 -9.74 7.07 -13.34
CA SER A 82 -9.41 8.37 -12.77
C SER A 82 -9.46 9.48 -13.85
N TRP A 83 -8.99 9.21 -15.06
CA TRP A 83 -9.13 10.14 -16.19
C TRP A 83 -10.59 10.38 -16.56
N ASN A 84 -11.40 9.33 -16.67
CA ASN A 84 -12.83 9.44 -16.99
C ASN A 84 -13.59 10.22 -15.91
N GLN A 85 -13.25 10.06 -14.64
CA GLN A 85 -13.80 10.88 -13.56
C GLN A 85 -13.45 12.35 -13.73
N THR A 86 -12.20 12.67 -14.03
CA THR A 86 -11.75 14.04 -14.24
C THR A 86 -12.46 14.70 -15.41
N VAL A 87 -12.52 14.01 -16.55
CA VAL A 87 -13.20 14.52 -17.76
C VAL A 87 -14.71 14.62 -17.54
N GLY A 88 -15.31 13.65 -16.87
CA GLY A 88 -16.72 13.64 -16.49
C GLY A 88 -17.07 14.84 -15.60
N SER A 89 -16.29 15.09 -14.56
CA SER A 89 -16.47 16.24 -13.67
C SER A 89 -16.31 17.58 -14.40
N ALA A 90 -15.36 17.67 -15.32
CA ALA A 90 -15.18 18.87 -16.14
C ALA A 90 -16.40 19.14 -17.05
N LYS A 91 -16.93 18.08 -17.71
CA LYS A 91 -18.17 18.19 -18.54
C LYS A 91 -19.37 18.59 -17.69
N GLU A 92 -19.52 18.00 -16.51
CA GLU A 92 -20.60 18.34 -15.58
C GLU A 92 -20.53 19.82 -15.16
N ALA A 93 -19.34 20.30 -14.78
CA ALA A 93 -19.14 21.70 -14.38
C ALA A 93 -19.44 22.67 -15.52
N VAL A 94 -18.93 22.40 -16.73
CA VAL A 94 -19.22 23.23 -17.92
C VAL A 94 -20.68 23.17 -18.28
N GLY A 95 -21.30 21.99 -18.29
CA GLY A 95 -22.72 21.81 -18.57
C GLY A 95 -23.62 22.61 -17.62
N ASN A 96 -23.24 22.60 -16.33
CA ASN A 96 -23.94 23.39 -15.31
C ASN A 96 -23.78 24.90 -15.52
N LEU A 97 -22.57 25.34 -15.87
CA LEU A 97 -22.27 26.77 -16.06
C LEU A 97 -23.00 27.37 -17.27
N VAL A 98 -23.13 26.63 -18.38
CA VAL A 98 -23.75 27.11 -19.62
C VAL A 98 -25.22 26.68 -19.75
N GLY A 99 -25.76 25.97 -18.77
CA GLY A 99 -27.14 25.45 -18.81
C GLY A 99 -27.36 24.32 -19.82
N ALA A 100 -26.28 23.64 -20.25
CA ALA A 100 -26.32 22.52 -21.19
C ALA A 100 -26.58 21.21 -20.47
N GLU A 101 -27.88 20.90 -20.21
CA GLU A 101 -28.27 19.73 -19.41
C GLU A 101 -27.76 18.39 -19.99
N GLY A 102 -27.74 18.24 -21.33
CA GLY A 102 -27.18 17.04 -21.96
C GLY A 102 -25.70 16.84 -21.68
N LEU A 103 -24.88 17.91 -21.68
CA LEU A 103 -23.47 17.86 -21.36
C LEU A 103 -23.25 17.54 -19.87
N ARG A 104 -24.10 18.12 -19.01
CA ARG A 104 -24.06 17.82 -17.57
C ARG A 104 -24.33 16.35 -17.28
N GLN A 105 -25.40 15.79 -17.85
CA GLN A 105 -25.76 14.39 -17.67
C GLN A 105 -24.72 13.45 -18.25
N GLU A 106 -24.13 13.76 -19.40
CA GLU A 106 -23.04 13.01 -19.98
C GLU A 106 -21.80 13.03 -19.06
N GLY A 107 -21.51 14.18 -18.44
CA GLY A 107 -20.43 14.34 -17.46
C GLY A 107 -20.63 13.46 -16.23
N ILE A 108 -21.83 13.46 -15.64
CA ILE A 108 -22.20 12.62 -14.50
C ILE A 108 -22.02 11.14 -14.87
N ARG A 109 -22.57 10.70 -16.01
CA ARG A 109 -22.45 9.30 -16.45
C ARG A 109 -20.99 8.88 -16.63
N GLN A 110 -20.17 9.72 -17.30
CA GLN A 110 -18.74 9.42 -17.49
C GLN A 110 -17.99 9.39 -16.17
N ASN A 111 -18.33 10.23 -15.20
CA ASN A 111 -17.75 10.22 -13.87
C ASN A 111 -18.08 8.89 -13.13
N GLU A 112 -19.33 8.45 -13.18
CA GLU A 112 -19.77 7.20 -12.55
C GLU A 112 -19.12 5.97 -13.21
N GLU A 113 -19.06 5.93 -14.54
CA GLU A 113 -18.35 4.89 -15.28
C GLU A 113 -16.87 4.87 -14.90
N GLY A 114 -16.24 6.03 -14.78
CA GLY A 114 -14.85 6.18 -14.33
C GLY A 114 -14.60 5.62 -12.92
N LYS A 115 -15.52 5.89 -11.99
CA LYS A 115 -15.46 5.31 -10.63
C LYS A 115 -15.54 3.79 -10.65
N GLY A 116 -16.46 3.24 -11.44
CA GLY A 116 -16.59 1.79 -11.60
C GLY A 116 -15.32 1.15 -12.19
N GLN A 117 -14.76 1.78 -13.22
CA GLN A 117 -13.54 1.33 -13.88
C GLN A 117 -12.31 1.39 -12.95
N GLU A 118 -12.17 2.46 -12.17
CA GLU A 118 -11.10 2.58 -11.19
C GLU A 118 -11.22 1.51 -10.09
N ALA A 119 -12.43 1.30 -9.55
CA ALA A 119 -12.70 0.27 -8.55
C ALA A 119 -12.38 -1.13 -9.08
N GLU A 120 -12.72 -1.44 -10.33
CA GLU A 120 -12.33 -2.70 -10.98
C GLU A 120 -10.81 -2.87 -11.04
N GLY A 121 -10.09 -1.82 -11.41
CA GLY A 121 -8.62 -1.82 -11.43
C GLY A 121 -8.02 -2.01 -10.04
N GLN A 122 -8.57 -1.38 -9.02
CA GLN A 122 -8.15 -1.56 -7.62
C GLN A 122 -8.33 -3.01 -7.14
N VAL A 123 -9.47 -3.62 -7.45
CA VAL A 123 -9.73 -5.03 -7.09
C VAL A 123 -8.76 -5.97 -7.80
N LYS A 124 -8.45 -5.72 -9.08
CA LYS A 124 -7.46 -6.49 -9.84
C LYS A 124 -6.06 -6.37 -9.23
N ASP A 125 -5.64 -5.15 -8.90
CA ASP A 125 -4.33 -4.90 -8.29
C ASP A 125 -4.22 -5.53 -6.90
N LEU A 126 -5.29 -5.45 -6.10
CA LEU A 126 -5.34 -6.09 -4.79
C LEU A 126 -5.21 -7.62 -4.91
N GLY A 127 -5.95 -8.23 -5.84
CA GLY A 127 -5.88 -9.66 -6.12
C GLY A 127 -4.49 -10.11 -6.59
N LYS A 128 -3.89 -9.39 -7.55
CA LYS A 128 -2.51 -9.64 -8.00
C LYS A 128 -1.51 -9.44 -6.87
N GLY A 129 -1.63 -8.35 -6.10
CA GLY A 129 -0.75 -8.05 -4.98
C GLY A 129 -0.76 -9.16 -3.93
N LEU A 130 -1.92 -9.70 -3.59
CA LEU A 130 -2.04 -10.83 -2.68
C LEU A 130 -1.40 -12.10 -3.26
N HIS A 131 -1.66 -12.40 -4.53
CA HIS A 131 -1.07 -13.55 -5.23
C HIS A 131 0.46 -13.47 -5.25
N ASP A 132 1.01 -12.33 -5.61
CA ASP A 132 2.46 -12.10 -5.71
C ASP A 132 3.14 -12.21 -4.34
N ARG A 133 2.51 -11.70 -3.28
CA ARG A 133 3.02 -11.84 -1.91
C ARG A 133 3.06 -13.29 -1.45
N VAL A 134 1.98 -14.05 -1.67
CA VAL A 134 1.91 -15.46 -1.29
C VAL A 134 2.92 -16.27 -2.12
N GLY A 135 2.96 -16.06 -3.44
CA GLY A 135 3.90 -16.72 -4.34
C GLY A 135 5.36 -16.42 -3.98
N GLY A 136 5.68 -15.16 -3.72
CA GLY A 136 7.02 -14.75 -3.28
C GLY A 136 7.42 -15.35 -1.94
N THR A 137 6.50 -15.41 -0.97
CA THR A 137 6.78 -16.04 0.34
C THR A 137 7.08 -17.53 0.18
N ILE A 138 6.26 -18.27 -0.57
CA ILE A 138 6.46 -19.71 -0.81
C ILE A 138 7.73 -19.94 -1.62
N GLY A 139 7.94 -19.19 -2.70
CA GLY A 139 9.14 -19.28 -3.54
C GLY A 139 10.42 -18.99 -2.75
N GLY A 140 10.41 -17.99 -1.88
CA GLY A 140 11.51 -17.66 -1.00
C GLY A 140 11.84 -18.77 0.01
N ALA A 141 10.82 -19.40 0.59
CA ALA A 141 10.99 -20.54 1.49
C ALA A 141 11.62 -21.75 0.76
N VAL A 142 11.13 -22.09 -0.43
CA VAL A 142 11.69 -23.17 -1.26
C VAL A 142 13.13 -22.87 -1.67
N ALA A 143 13.39 -21.63 -2.11
CA ALA A 143 14.73 -21.19 -2.50
C ALA A 143 15.71 -21.24 -1.31
N GLY A 144 15.25 -20.92 -0.10
CA GLY A 144 16.04 -21.04 1.12
C GLY A 144 16.43 -22.47 1.45
N LEU A 145 15.52 -23.43 1.22
CA LEU A 145 15.79 -24.86 1.44
C LEU A 145 16.71 -25.45 0.38
N THR A 146 16.65 -24.96 -0.85
CA THR A 146 17.46 -25.46 -1.97
C THR A 146 18.79 -24.74 -2.15
N GLY A 147 19.00 -23.64 -1.43
CA GLY A 147 20.20 -22.78 -1.57
C GLY A 147 20.26 -22.01 -2.89
N ASN A 148 19.13 -21.87 -3.61
CA ASN A 148 19.09 -21.20 -4.90
C ASN A 148 18.90 -19.67 -4.73
N GLU A 149 20.01 -18.92 -4.70
CA GLU A 149 20.02 -17.47 -4.51
C GLU A 149 19.29 -16.71 -5.63
N ALA A 150 19.35 -17.16 -6.88
CA ALA A 150 18.63 -16.51 -7.97
C ALA A 150 17.12 -16.62 -7.79
N GLN A 151 16.62 -17.79 -7.40
CA GLN A 151 15.22 -18.02 -7.11
C GLN A 151 14.76 -17.24 -5.86
N ARG A 152 15.63 -17.12 -4.88
CA ARG A 152 15.36 -16.32 -3.66
C ARG A 152 15.19 -14.85 -3.99
N THR A 153 16.08 -14.29 -4.80
CA THR A 153 16.00 -12.88 -5.23
C THR A 153 14.73 -12.61 -6.04
N GLU A 154 14.37 -13.52 -6.94
CA GLU A 154 13.14 -13.39 -7.74
C GLU A 154 11.89 -13.48 -6.85
N ALA A 155 11.85 -14.41 -5.91
CA ALA A 155 10.75 -14.55 -4.97
C ALA A 155 10.59 -13.31 -4.07
N GLN A 156 11.69 -12.72 -3.64
CA GLN A 156 11.67 -11.48 -2.88
C GLN A 156 11.15 -10.31 -3.73
N ARG A 157 11.63 -10.18 -4.97
CA ARG A 157 11.13 -9.16 -5.90
C ARG A 157 9.62 -9.29 -6.14
N GLN A 158 9.12 -10.50 -6.36
CA GLN A 158 7.70 -10.78 -6.53
C GLN A 158 6.89 -10.40 -5.27
N HIS A 159 7.38 -10.76 -4.10
CA HIS A 159 6.75 -10.37 -2.83
C HIS A 159 6.68 -8.85 -2.67
N ASP A 160 7.77 -8.13 -2.94
CA ASP A 160 7.85 -6.67 -2.78
C ASP A 160 6.99 -5.94 -3.82
N GLU A 161 6.89 -6.46 -5.04
CA GLU A 161 5.98 -5.97 -6.07
C GLU A 161 4.52 -6.13 -5.64
N GLY A 162 4.17 -7.30 -5.10
CA GLY A 162 2.83 -7.55 -4.55
C GLY A 162 2.49 -6.61 -3.41
N LYS A 163 3.44 -6.32 -2.54
CA LYS A 163 3.29 -5.33 -1.46
C LYS A 163 3.08 -3.92 -2.01
N ALA A 164 3.83 -3.53 -3.04
CA ALA A 164 3.67 -2.22 -3.68
C ALA A 164 2.25 -2.05 -4.28
N ARG A 165 1.72 -3.07 -4.95
CA ARG A 165 0.34 -3.04 -5.48
C ARG A 165 -0.70 -2.84 -4.38
N GLN A 166 -0.62 -3.60 -3.30
CA GLN A 166 -1.57 -3.45 -2.19
C GLN A 166 -1.50 -2.06 -1.57
N ARG A 167 -0.30 -1.54 -1.31
CA ARG A 167 -0.12 -0.20 -0.73
C ARG A 167 -0.61 0.90 -1.66
N GLY A 168 -0.45 0.74 -2.97
CA GLY A 168 -1.01 1.67 -3.95
C GLY A 168 -2.53 1.73 -3.91
N VAL A 169 -3.21 0.60 -3.73
CA VAL A 169 -4.67 0.56 -3.58
C VAL A 169 -5.11 1.19 -2.26
N GLU A 170 -4.44 0.85 -1.15
CA GLU A 170 -4.72 1.42 0.17
C GLU A 170 -4.60 2.95 0.17
N ALA A 171 -3.53 3.49 -0.44
CA ALA A 171 -3.32 4.94 -0.54
C ALA A 171 -4.41 5.63 -1.37
N ASP A 172 -4.88 5.02 -2.46
CA ASP A 172 -5.98 5.58 -3.26
C ASP A 172 -7.30 5.55 -2.49
N LEU A 173 -7.61 4.45 -1.80
CA LEU A 173 -8.82 4.34 -0.98
C LEU A 173 -8.83 5.36 0.18
N GLN A 174 -7.69 5.54 0.82
CA GLN A 174 -7.55 6.55 1.88
C GLN A 174 -7.80 7.95 1.33
N LYS A 175 -7.19 8.31 0.20
CA LYS A 175 -7.39 9.59 -0.46
C LYS A 175 -8.86 9.81 -0.86
N GLN A 176 -9.54 8.78 -1.36
CA GLN A 176 -10.96 8.85 -1.68
C GLN A 176 -11.82 9.10 -0.43
N ALA A 177 -11.53 8.38 0.66
CA ALA A 177 -12.21 8.57 1.93
C ALA A 177 -12.02 9.97 2.51
N GLU A 178 -10.82 10.53 2.44
CA GLU A 178 -10.52 11.90 2.86
C GLU A 178 -11.29 12.93 2.03
N GLN A 179 -11.36 12.75 0.70
CA GLN A 179 -12.12 13.63 -0.19
C GLN A 179 -13.63 13.59 0.11
N GLU A 180 -14.18 12.41 0.39
CA GLU A 180 -15.59 12.27 0.76
C GLU A 180 -15.90 12.91 2.13
N GLN A 181 -14.98 12.80 3.08
CA GLN A 181 -15.11 13.47 4.37
C GLN A 181 -15.06 15.00 4.23
N ALA A 182 -14.14 15.52 3.42
CA ALA A 182 -14.05 16.94 3.15
C ALA A 182 -15.36 17.49 2.57
N LYS A 183 -15.92 16.82 1.57
CA LYS A 183 -17.22 17.18 0.96
C LYS A 183 -18.39 17.18 1.96
N ARG A 184 -18.38 16.24 2.91
CA ARG A 184 -19.42 16.19 3.96
C ARG A 184 -19.33 17.32 4.97
N ASN A 185 -18.13 17.82 5.21
CA ASN A 185 -17.91 18.91 6.15
C ASN A 185 -18.17 20.31 5.55
N GLU A 186 -18.33 20.40 4.23
CA GLU A 186 -18.66 21.66 3.51
C GLU A 186 -20.19 21.89 3.36
N ILE A 187 -21.02 20.92 3.73
CA ILE A 187 -22.48 20.99 3.70
C ILE A 187 -23.02 21.34 5.09
#